data_37740f2f8a8ab160bc3f40c239fbf33f
#
_entry.id   37740f2f8a8ab160bc3f40c239fbf33f
#
_cell.length_a   1.000
_cell.length_b   1.000
_cell.length_c   1.000
_cell.angle_alpha   90.00
_cell.angle_beta   90.00
_cell.angle_gamma   90.00
#
_symmetry.space_group_name_H-M   'P 1'
#
loop_
_entity.id
_entity.type
_entity.pdbx_description
1 polymer ?
#
loop_
_entity_poly.entity_id
_entity_poly.type
_entity_poly.pdbx_seq_one_letter_code
_entity_poly.pdbx_strand_id
1 'polypeptide(L)'
;MINAYFGVKETPFNQKTPALLPQQRRAFDVILSQCQMHGLTLLIGTPGTGKTVIKQALREHDEKRLAVPIVSRTLHTYHSILRILCEAFQIDYDGGNHKCERQLIDEAHRLNRQGKMLAPVIDDAHYLPIESLRKIRLLLEDFPKNHNLILIGHPCLRDKLQLSVNADINSRITWSGELKPLAPDDMQAFILAQLEAVGMPESTFTDQAMNLIVQSAEGILRCARNLCLGALLEAVRDQTRTVELKQVNAVLMQPHWRRQYDAPAPENNPHALQK
;
A
#
# COMPACT_ATOMS: atom_id res chain seq x y z
N MET A 1 1.13 23.09 -13.41
CA MET A 1 2.33 23.37 -14.23
C MET A 1 2.48 22.30 -15.33
N ILE A 2 2.66 21.02 -15.02
CA ILE A 2 2.76 19.92 -16.02
C ILE A 2 1.56 19.94 -16.98
N ASN A 3 0.34 19.91 -16.45
CA ASN A 3 -0.88 19.81 -17.26
C ASN A 3 -1.00 20.93 -18.29
N ALA A 4 -0.77 22.18 -17.87
CA ALA A 4 -0.86 23.34 -18.77
C ALA A 4 0.22 23.30 -19.86
N TYR A 5 1.42 22.85 -19.52
CA TYR A 5 2.53 22.80 -20.46
C TYR A 5 2.38 21.68 -21.52
N PHE A 6 2.00 20.48 -21.07
CA PHE A 6 1.80 19.33 -21.96
C PHE A 6 0.41 19.28 -22.60
N GLY A 7 -0.52 20.15 -22.18
CA GLY A 7 -1.87 20.21 -22.74
C GLY A 7 -2.78 19.06 -22.29
N VAL A 8 -2.51 18.45 -21.14
CA VAL A 8 -3.30 17.34 -20.59
C VAL A 8 -4.27 17.80 -19.51
N LYS A 9 -5.40 17.11 -19.39
CA LYS A 9 -6.42 17.43 -18.38
C LYS A 9 -6.00 17.04 -16.97
N GLU A 10 -5.33 15.92 -16.82
CA GLU A 10 -4.89 15.36 -15.56
C GLU A 10 -3.38 15.10 -15.57
N THR A 11 -2.78 15.16 -14.38
CA THR A 11 -1.37 14.81 -14.23
C THR A 11 -1.21 13.30 -14.36
N PRO A 12 -0.26 12.78 -15.15
CA PRO A 12 0.01 11.35 -15.21
C PRO A 12 0.31 10.80 -13.80
N PHE A 13 0.00 9.53 -13.59
CA PHE A 13 0.14 8.83 -12.29
C PHE A 13 -0.75 9.35 -11.15
N ASN A 14 -1.69 10.25 -11.40
CA ASN A 14 -2.58 10.80 -10.36
C ASN A 14 -4.04 10.36 -10.53
N GLN A 15 -4.26 9.22 -11.16
CA GLN A 15 -5.60 8.65 -11.31
C GLN A 15 -6.19 8.31 -9.95
N LYS A 16 -7.47 8.66 -9.74
CA LYS A 16 -8.19 8.36 -8.50
C LYS A 16 -8.33 6.86 -8.27
N THR A 17 -8.58 6.11 -9.34
CA THR A 17 -8.74 4.65 -9.30
C THR A 17 -7.86 4.02 -10.38
N PRO A 18 -6.58 3.77 -10.09
CA PRO A 18 -5.69 3.16 -11.07
C PRO A 18 -6.12 1.71 -11.35
N ALA A 19 -6.00 1.28 -12.60
CA ALA A 19 -6.19 -0.10 -12.97
C ALA A 19 -5.22 -1.02 -12.22
N LEU A 20 -5.71 -2.17 -11.77
CA LEU A 20 -4.88 -3.16 -11.09
C LEU A 20 -3.91 -3.80 -12.09
N LEU A 21 -2.65 -3.81 -11.75
CA LEU A 21 -1.62 -4.57 -12.46
C LEU A 21 -1.87 -6.09 -12.33
N PRO A 22 -1.35 -6.93 -13.24
CA PRO A 22 -1.63 -8.38 -13.22
C PRO A 22 -1.38 -9.06 -11.88
N GLN A 23 -0.27 -8.74 -11.19
CA GLN A 23 0.02 -9.30 -9.87
C GLN A 23 -0.94 -8.76 -8.79
N GLN A 24 -1.34 -7.49 -8.88
CA GLN A 24 -2.31 -6.87 -7.97
C GLN A 24 -3.70 -7.45 -8.18
N ARG A 25 -4.11 -7.69 -9.43
CA ARG A 25 -5.38 -8.32 -9.78
C ARG A 25 -5.46 -9.73 -9.21
N ARG A 26 -4.43 -10.55 -9.40
CA ARG A 26 -4.39 -11.90 -8.82
C ARG A 26 -4.53 -11.88 -7.30
N ALA A 27 -3.79 -10.99 -6.61
CA ALA A 27 -3.90 -10.86 -5.17
C ALA A 27 -5.30 -10.41 -4.74
N PHE A 28 -5.88 -9.44 -5.44
CA PHE A 28 -7.22 -8.94 -5.20
C PHE A 28 -8.28 -10.05 -5.34
N ASP A 29 -8.24 -10.82 -6.43
CA ASP A 29 -9.21 -11.91 -6.71
C ASP A 29 -9.12 -13.01 -5.63
N VAL A 30 -7.91 -13.35 -5.18
CA VAL A 30 -7.73 -14.31 -4.08
C VAL A 30 -8.26 -13.74 -2.77
N ILE A 31 -7.98 -12.49 -2.44
CA ILE A 31 -8.48 -11.85 -1.22
C ILE A 31 -10.02 -11.85 -1.21
N LEU A 32 -10.67 -11.53 -2.33
CA LEU A 32 -12.13 -11.61 -2.44
C LEU A 32 -12.65 -13.02 -2.18
N SER A 33 -11.99 -14.05 -2.71
CA SER A 33 -12.34 -15.44 -2.43
C SER A 33 -12.17 -15.78 -0.94
N GLN A 34 -11.12 -15.28 -0.31
CA GLN A 34 -10.90 -15.48 1.14
C GLN A 34 -11.95 -14.77 1.99
N CYS A 35 -12.54 -13.65 1.54
CA CYS A 35 -13.62 -12.98 2.26
C CYS A 35 -14.88 -13.84 2.42
N GLN A 36 -15.06 -14.87 1.57
CA GLN A 36 -16.14 -15.85 1.69
C GLN A 36 -15.86 -16.96 2.71
N MET A 37 -14.60 -17.07 3.12
CA MET A 37 -14.11 -18.06 4.08
C MET A 37 -13.73 -17.34 5.37
N HIS A 38 -13.89 -18.05 6.48
CA HIS A 38 -13.38 -17.52 7.77
C HIS A 38 -11.86 -17.63 7.83
N GLY A 39 -11.15 -16.54 8.17
CA GLY A 39 -9.71 -16.62 8.33
C GLY A 39 -8.98 -15.27 8.42
N LEU A 40 -7.68 -15.36 8.23
CA LEU A 40 -6.76 -14.24 8.25
C LEU A 40 -5.96 -14.25 6.94
N THR A 41 -6.01 -13.15 6.23
CA THR A 41 -5.29 -12.94 4.97
C THR A 41 -4.12 -11.99 5.20
N LEU A 42 -2.94 -12.36 4.71
CA LEU A 42 -1.73 -11.55 4.81
C LEU A 42 -1.28 -11.08 3.43
N LEU A 43 -1.29 -9.77 3.19
CA LEU A 43 -0.76 -9.13 1.99
C LEU A 43 0.49 -8.32 2.34
N ILE A 44 1.64 -8.76 1.90
CA ILE A 44 2.90 -8.10 2.17
C ILE A 44 3.55 -7.54 0.89
N GLY A 45 4.50 -6.65 1.07
CA GLY A 45 5.32 -6.10 0.00
C GLY A 45 6.12 -4.90 0.49
N THR A 46 7.20 -4.60 -0.19
CA THR A 46 8.01 -3.42 0.10
C THR A 46 7.21 -2.13 -0.07
N PRO A 47 7.61 -1.01 0.55
CA PRO A 47 6.93 0.28 0.36
C PRO A 47 6.91 0.68 -1.12
N GLY A 48 5.73 1.09 -1.63
CA GLY A 48 5.60 1.55 -3.01
C GLY A 48 5.28 0.48 -4.06
N THR A 49 5.06 -0.80 -3.68
CA THR A 49 4.66 -1.88 -4.61
C THR A 49 3.17 -1.90 -4.97
N GLY A 50 2.38 -0.96 -4.42
CA GLY A 50 0.98 -0.82 -4.80
C GLY A 50 -0.03 -1.51 -3.87
N LYS A 51 0.35 -1.89 -2.64
CA LYS A 51 -0.58 -2.43 -1.62
C LYS A 51 -1.81 -1.53 -1.40
N THR A 52 -1.60 -0.22 -1.39
CA THR A 52 -2.67 0.78 -1.22
C THR A 52 -3.69 0.74 -2.35
N VAL A 53 -3.27 0.39 -3.57
CA VAL A 53 -4.18 0.25 -4.73
C VAL A 53 -5.14 -0.92 -4.52
N ILE A 54 -4.64 -2.07 -4.04
CA ILE A 54 -5.49 -3.23 -3.71
C ILE A 54 -6.46 -2.87 -2.57
N LYS A 55 -5.98 -2.21 -1.52
CA LYS A 55 -6.82 -1.73 -0.42
C LYS A 55 -7.97 -0.86 -0.92
N GLN A 56 -7.68 0.08 -1.81
CA GLN A 56 -8.68 0.96 -2.40
C GLN A 56 -9.67 0.17 -3.27
N ALA A 57 -9.17 -0.73 -4.10
CA ALA A 57 -10.01 -1.58 -4.93
C ALA A 57 -10.95 -2.47 -4.08
N LEU A 58 -10.48 -3.00 -2.96
CA LEU A 58 -11.32 -3.75 -2.02
C LEU A 58 -12.43 -2.89 -1.42
N ARG A 59 -12.12 -1.65 -1.06
CA ARG A 59 -13.09 -0.70 -0.49
C ARG A 59 -14.19 -0.33 -1.49
N GLU A 60 -13.82 -0.17 -2.76
CA GLU A 60 -14.74 0.23 -3.83
C GLU A 60 -15.49 -0.95 -4.46
N HIS A 61 -15.08 -2.19 -4.11
CA HIS A 61 -15.71 -3.39 -4.64
C HIS A 61 -17.00 -3.71 -3.91
N ASP A 62 -18.10 -3.72 -4.66
CA ASP A 62 -19.44 -4.14 -4.24
C ASP A 62 -19.82 -3.82 -2.76
N GLU A 63 -19.95 -2.54 -2.44
CA GLU A 63 -20.30 -2.04 -1.10
C GLU A 63 -21.62 -2.62 -0.57
N LYS A 64 -22.45 -3.19 -1.45
CA LYS A 64 -23.70 -3.84 -1.05
C LYS A 64 -23.48 -5.21 -0.41
N ARG A 65 -22.42 -5.92 -0.84
CA ARG A 65 -22.12 -7.28 -0.38
C ARG A 65 -20.88 -7.36 0.53
N LEU A 66 -19.97 -6.38 0.46
CA LEU A 66 -18.72 -6.40 1.19
C LEU A 66 -18.56 -5.12 2.02
N ALA A 67 -18.45 -5.27 3.33
CA ALA A 67 -18.11 -4.18 4.23
C ALA A 67 -16.59 -4.25 4.56
N VAL A 68 -15.85 -3.21 4.14
CA VAL A 68 -14.39 -3.13 4.28
C VAL A 68 -14.01 -1.95 5.21
N PRO A 69 -14.15 -2.11 6.53
CA PRO A 69 -13.61 -1.12 7.45
C PRO A 69 -12.08 -1.09 7.39
N ILE A 70 -11.50 0.08 7.17
CA ILE A 70 -10.06 0.24 7.00
C ILE A 70 -9.45 0.96 8.20
N VAL A 71 -8.53 0.30 8.87
CA VAL A 71 -7.67 0.86 9.90
C VAL A 71 -6.36 1.30 9.25
N SER A 72 -6.28 2.58 8.87
CA SER A 72 -5.11 3.15 8.16
C SER A 72 -4.07 3.80 9.07
N ARG A 73 -4.43 4.03 10.35
CA ARG A 73 -3.53 4.63 11.32
C ARG A 73 -3.37 3.67 12.48
N THR A 74 -2.46 2.75 12.33
CA THR A 74 -2.11 1.79 13.39
C THR A 74 -1.30 2.49 14.48
N LEU A 75 -1.94 3.36 15.24
CA LEU A 75 -1.38 3.96 16.45
C LEU A 75 -1.38 2.93 17.59
N HIS A 76 -0.83 1.75 17.31
CA HIS A 76 -0.18 0.84 18.23
C HIS A 76 -0.99 0.28 19.40
N THR A 77 -2.21 0.73 19.69
CA THR A 77 -3.01 0.21 20.79
C THR A 77 -4.30 -0.45 20.31
N TYR A 78 -4.69 -1.52 21.00
CA TYR A 78 -5.97 -2.18 20.77
C TYR A 78 -7.16 -1.20 20.88
N HIS A 79 -7.11 -0.30 21.85
CA HIS A 79 -8.11 0.75 22.05
C HIS A 79 -8.29 1.65 20.82
N SER A 80 -7.18 2.11 20.23
CA SER A 80 -7.24 2.95 19.01
C SER A 80 -7.85 2.21 17.81
N ILE A 81 -7.57 0.90 17.69
CA ILE A 81 -8.13 0.08 16.63
C ILE A 81 -9.63 -0.12 16.81
N LEU A 82 -10.08 -0.44 18.04
CA LEU A 82 -11.50 -0.54 18.36
C LEU A 82 -12.24 0.76 18.01
N ARG A 83 -11.66 1.90 18.39
CA ARG A 83 -12.24 3.20 18.07
C ARG A 83 -12.41 3.40 16.56
N ILE A 84 -11.37 3.10 15.77
CA ILE A 84 -11.44 3.25 14.30
C ILE A 84 -12.47 2.28 13.70
N LEU A 85 -12.57 1.04 14.23
CA LEU A 85 -13.59 0.09 13.80
C LEU A 85 -14.99 0.59 14.15
N CYS A 86 -15.20 1.11 15.37
CA CYS A 86 -16.48 1.70 15.76
C CYS A 86 -16.85 2.89 14.85
N GLU A 87 -15.92 3.80 14.57
CA GLU A 87 -16.13 4.91 13.63
C GLU A 87 -16.52 4.41 12.23
N ALA A 88 -15.83 3.36 11.72
CA ALA A 88 -16.10 2.80 10.40
C ALA A 88 -17.49 2.13 10.32
N PHE A 89 -18.00 1.60 11.41
CA PHE A 89 -19.34 1.02 11.53
C PHE A 89 -20.40 2.02 12.06
N GLN A 90 -20.04 3.30 12.20
CA GLN A 90 -20.92 4.35 12.73
C GLN A 90 -21.49 4.02 14.11
N ILE A 91 -20.67 3.39 14.94
CA ILE A 91 -20.96 3.08 16.34
C ILE A 91 -20.34 4.16 17.21
N ASP A 92 -21.13 4.73 18.12
CA ASP A 92 -20.62 5.70 19.08
C ASP A 92 -19.64 5.03 20.05
N TYR A 93 -18.41 5.55 20.08
CA TYR A 93 -17.41 5.08 21.01
C TYR A 93 -17.60 5.74 22.39
N ASP A 94 -18.53 5.19 23.17
CA ASP A 94 -18.82 5.64 24.53
C ASP A 94 -18.83 4.46 25.50
N GLY A 95 -18.05 4.52 26.57
CA GLY A 95 -18.13 3.56 27.67
C GLY A 95 -17.09 2.44 27.73
N GLY A 96 -15.96 2.57 27.03
CA GLY A 96 -14.81 1.67 27.15
C GLY A 96 -14.82 0.46 26.21
N ASN A 97 -13.69 -0.29 26.20
CA ASN A 97 -13.44 -1.34 25.23
C ASN A 97 -14.51 -2.43 25.18
N HIS A 98 -14.94 -2.94 26.33
CA HIS A 98 -15.89 -4.05 26.39
C HIS A 98 -17.26 -3.71 25.79
N LYS A 99 -17.76 -2.49 26.01
CA LYS A 99 -19.01 -2.04 25.42
C LYS A 99 -18.89 -1.95 23.89
N CYS A 100 -17.76 -1.41 23.42
CA CYS A 100 -17.48 -1.29 21.99
C CYS A 100 -17.32 -2.65 21.30
N GLU A 101 -16.64 -3.60 21.94
CA GLU A 101 -16.53 -4.98 21.46
C GLU A 101 -17.91 -5.60 21.24
N ARG A 102 -18.80 -5.51 22.23
CA ARG A 102 -20.16 -6.02 22.08
C ARG A 102 -20.93 -5.35 20.95
N GLN A 103 -20.89 -4.03 20.88
CA GLN A 103 -21.54 -3.27 19.82
C GLN A 103 -21.00 -3.62 18.43
N LEU A 104 -19.68 -3.83 18.30
CA LEU A 104 -19.06 -4.28 17.04
C LEU A 104 -19.53 -5.68 16.66
N ILE A 105 -19.62 -6.60 17.60
CA ILE A 105 -20.11 -7.97 17.38
C ILE A 105 -21.58 -7.93 16.95
N ASP A 106 -22.41 -7.18 17.65
CA ASP A 106 -23.84 -7.04 17.32
C ASP A 106 -24.02 -6.46 15.91
N GLU A 107 -23.26 -5.43 15.56
CA GLU A 107 -23.29 -4.81 14.24
C GLU A 107 -22.79 -5.76 13.15
N ALA A 108 -21.72 -6.50 13.41
CA ALA A 108 -21.25 -7.53 12.50
C ALA A 108 -22.32 -8.57 12.19
N HIS A 109 -23.03 -9.05 13.21
CA HIS A 109 -24.17 -9.97 13.03
C HIS A 109 -25.33 -9.31 12.31
N ARG A 110 -25.60 -8.02 12.54
CA ARG A 110 -26.64 -7.27 11.81
C ARG A 110 -26.34 -7.19 10.31
N LEU A 111 -25.09 -6.82 9.96
CA LEU A 111 -24.65 -6.73 8.58
C LEU A 111 -24.67 -8.09 7.88
N ASN A 112 -24.26 -9.15 8.60
CA ASN A 112 -24.31 -10.51 8.07
C ASN A 112 -25.75 -10.95 7.75
N ARG A 113 -26.73 -10.63 8.60
CA ARG A 113 -28.15 -10.91 8.32
C ARG A 113 -28.67 -10.17 7.09
N GLN A 114 -28.04 -9.07 6.71
CA GLN A 114 -28.30 -8.32 5.47
C GLN A 114 -27.57 -8.91 4.26
N GLY A 115 -26.87 -10.04 4.42
CA GLY A 115 -26.09 -10.69 3.37
C GLY A 115 -24.73 -10.07 3.09
N LYS A 116 -24.24 -9.19 3.97
CA LYS A 116 -22.90 -8.57 3.81
C LYS A 116 -21.80 -9.45 4.43
N MET A 117 -20.71 -9.60 3.70
CA MET A 117 -19.44 -10.16 4.18
C MET A 117 -18.62 -9.04 4.83
N LEU A 118 -17.82 -9.39 5.83
CA LEU A 118 -16.99 -8.45 6.55
C LEU A 118 -15.52 -8.70 6.23
N ALA A 119 -14.81 -7.66 5.80
CA ALA A 119 -13.39 -7.73 5.50
C ALA A 119 -12.63 -6.56 6.15
N PRO A 120 -12.44 -6.58 7.48
CA PRO A 120 -11.62 -5.58 8.15
C PRO A 120 -10.20 -5.59 7.60
N VAL A 121 -9.69 -4.42 7.21
CA VAL A 121 -8.33 -4.24 6.69
C VAL A 121 -7.52 -3.46 7.70
N ILE A 122 -6.39 -4.01 8.12
CA ILE A 122 -5.40 -3.30 8.91
C ILE A 122 -4.20 -3.02 8.02
N ASP A 123 -4.04 -1.75 7.67
CA ASP A 123 -2.89 -1.29 6.89
C ASP A 123 -1.70 -1.02 7.82
N ASP A 124 -0.49 -1.16 7.27
CA ASP A 124 0.77 -1.03 8.02
C ASP A 124 0.81 -1.91 9.29
N ALA A 125 0.21 -3.10 9.22
CA ALA A 125 0.07 -4.03 10.35
C ALA A 125 1.42 -4.47 10.95
N HIS A 126 2.53 -4.26 10.28
CA HIS A 126 3.87 -4.54 10.80
C HIS A 126 4.25 -3.66 12.01
N TYR A 127 3.60 -2.49 12.18
CA TYR A 127 3.78 -1.64 13.36
C TYR A 127 2.97 -2.09 14.57
N LEU A 128 1.97 -2.96 14.37
CA LEU A 128 1.14 -3.41 15.50
C LEU A 128 1.93 -4.24 16.51
N PRO A 129 1.76 -3.97 17.82
CA PRO A 129 2.16 -4.91 18.85
C PRO A 129 1.42 -6.24 18.66
N ILE A 130 2.12 -7.34 18.86
CA ILE A 130 1.54 -8.69 18.70
C ILE A 130 0.34 -8.92 19.61
N GLU A 131 0.37 -8.36 20.80
CA GLU A 131 -0.73 -8.45 21.77
C GLU A 131 -2.00 -7.74 21.29
N SER A 132 -1.85 -6.62 20.59
CA SER A 132 -3.00 -5.95 19.95
C SER A 132 -3.60 -6.81 18.84
N LEU A 133 -2.75 -7.47 18.05
CA LEU A 133 -3.20 -8.37 17.00
C LEU A 133 -3.92 -9.61 17.57
N ARG A 134 -3.43 -10.18 18.69
CA ARG A 134 -4.13 -11.26 19.40
C ARG A 134 -5.52 -10.86 19.86
N LYS A 135 -5.65 -9.67 20.46
CA LYS A 135 -6.95 -9.15 20.91
C LYS A 135 -7.92 -8.92 19.74
N ILE A 136 -7.44 -8.39 18.61
CA ILE A 136 -8.27 -8.22 17.41
C ILE A 136 -8.74 -9.58 16.90
N ARG A 137 -7.83 -10.55 16.83
CA ARG A 137 -8.18 -11.91 16.42
C ARG A 137 -9.27 -12.52 17.33
N LEU A 138 -9.12 -12.38 18.65
CA LEU A 138 -10.11 -12.87 19.60
C LEU A 138 -11.47 -12.19 19.42
N LEU A 139 -11.49 -10.87 19.24
CA LEU A 139 -12.72 -10.14 18.93
C LEU A 139 -13.42 -10.69 17.69
N LEU A 140 -12.64 -10.98 16.63
CA LEU A 140 -13.19 -11.48 15.37
C LEU A 140 -13.66 -12.94 15.43
N GLU A 141 -13.27 -13.72 16.43
CA GLU A 141 -13.80 -15.07 16.64
C GLU A 141 -15.30 -15.06 16.99
N ASP A 142 -15.80 -13.96 17.57
CA ASP A 142 -17.21 -13.76 17.88
C ASP A 142 -18.01 -13.16 16.70
N PHE A 143 -17.34 -12.84 15.58
CA PHE A 143 -17.98 -12.36 14.39
C PHE A 143 -18.64 -13.51 13.58
N PRO A 144 -19.61 -13.21 12.70
CA PRO A 144 -20.17 -14.20 11.76
C PRO A 144 -19.07 -14.89 10.95
N LYS A 145 -19.26 -16.17 10.62
CA LYS A 145 -18.24 -17.00 9.95
C LYS A 145 -17.83 -16.53 8.54
N ASN A 146 -18.56 -15.61 7.93
CA ASN A 146 -18.25 -15.02 6.63
C ASN A 146 -17.49 -13.69 6.78
N HIS A 147 -16.42 -13.70 7.52
CA HIS A 147 -15.48 -12.56 7.63
C HIS A 147 -14.06 -13.01 7.37
N ASN A 148 -13.22 -12.06 6.96
CA ASN A 148 -11.78 -12.27 6.79
C ASN A 148 -11.01 -11.05 7.28
N LEU A 149 -10.10 -11.24 8.22
CA LEU A 149 -9.18 -10.19 8.64
C LEU A 149 -8.04 -10.07 7.63
N ILE A 150 -7.90 -8.90 7.02
CA ILE A 150 -6.85 -8.63 6.03
C ILE A 150 -5.76 -7.77 6.68
N LEU A 151 -4.57 -8.33 6.81
CA LEU A 151 -3.38 -7.63 7.26
C LEU A 151 -2.54 -7.22 6.07
N ILE A 152 -2.29 -5.93 5.93
CA ILE A 152 -1.42 -5.37 4.89
C ILE A 152 -0.17 -4.81 5.56
N GLY A 153 1.02 -5.17 5.06
CA GLY A 153 2.24 -4.67 5.69
C GLY A 153 3.53 -4.89 4.91
N HIS A 154 4.63 -4.60 5.58
CA HIS A 154 5.98 -4.88 5.11
C HIS A 154 6.31 -6.38 5.29
N PRO A 155 7.24 -6.98 4.51
CA PRO A 155 7.65 -8.38 4.66
C PRO A 155 8.03 -8.80 6.08
N CYS A 156 8.62 -7.92 6.88
CA CYS A 156 8.94 -8.20 8.30
C CYS A 156 7.72 -8.60 9.15
N LEU A 157 6.50 -8.31 8.70
CA LEU A 157 5.29 -8.79 9.37
C LEU A 157 5.18 -10.31 9.28
N ARG A 158 5.47 -10.90 8.11
CA ARG A 158 5.49 -12.35 7.93
C ARG A 158 6.52 -12.98 8.86
N ASP A 159 7.73 -12.43 8.89
CA ASP A 159 8.81 -12.94 9.72
C ASP A 159 8.43 -12.91 11.20
N LYS A 160 7.81 -11.82 11.65
CA LYS A 160 7.27 -11.66 13.00
C LYS A 160 6.19 -12.71 13.32
N LEU A 161 5.27 -12.98 12.39
CA LEU A 161 4.19 -13.93 12.60
C LEU A 161 4.67 -15.39 12.57
N GLN A 162 5.75 -15.69 11.87
CA GLN A 162 6.34 -17.04 11.78
C GLN A 162 7.12 -17.45 13.04
N LEU A 163 7.40 -16.53 13.97
CA LEU A 163 8.03 -16.89 15.24
C LEU A 163 7.14 -17.88 16.02
N SER A 164 7.73 -18.90 16.61
CA SER A 164 7.03 -19.96 17.36
C SER A 164 6.11 -19.41 18.45
N VAL A 165 6.50 -18.32 19.10
CA VAL A 165 5.69 -17.64 20.12
C VAL A 165 4.38 -17.05 19.57
N ASN A 166 4.27 -16.91 18.25
CA ASN A 166 3.09 -16.37 17.53
C ASN A 166 2.33 -17.44 16.75
N ALA A 167 2.58 -18.72 17.03
CA ALA A 167 1.95 -19.84 16.34
C ALA A 167 0.42 -19.80 16.42
N ASP A 168 -0.14 -19.21 17.48
CA ASP A 168 -1.57 -18.97 17.66
C ASP A 168 -2.19 -18.09 16.58
N ILE A 169 -1.46 -17.09 16.09
CA ILE A 169 -1.90 -16.22 14.99
C ILE A 169 -1.53 -16.84 13.65
N ASN A 170 -0.30 -17.34 13.53
CA ASN A 170 0.21 -17.91 12.28
C ASN A 170 -0.65 -19.07 11.76
N SER A 171 -1.15 -19.92 12.65
CA SER A 171 -2.04 -21.04 12.31
C SER A 171 -3.41 -20.62 11.76
N ARG A 172 -3.80 -19.36 11.90
CA ARG A 172 -5.05 -18.80 11.39
C ARG A 172 -4.91 -18.14 10.02
N ILE A 173 -3.67 -18.00 9.53
CA ILE A 173 -3.43 -17.44 8.20
C ILE A 173 -3.92 -18.43 7.15
N THR A 174 -4.98 -18.06 6.44
CA THR A 174 -5.57 -18.87 5.36
C THR A 174 -4.90 -18.60 4.02
N TRP A 175 -4.32 -17.40 3.85
CA TRP A 175 -3.57 -17.05 2.66
C TRP A 175 -2.54 -15.97 2.95
N SER A 176 -1.38 -16.08 2.32
CA SER A 176 -0.32 -15.07 2.36
C SER A 176 0.20 -14.80 0.95
N GLY A 177 0.11 -13.55 0.52
CA GLY A 177 0.61 -13.09 -0.77
C GLY A 177 1.62 -11.97 -0.63
N GLU A 178 2.56 -11.93 -1.56
CA GLU A 178 3.60 -10.91 -1.61
C GLU A 178 3.56 -10.16 -2.94
N LEU A 179 3.43 -8.83 -2.88
CA LEU A 179 3.63 -7.96 -4.04
C LEU A 179 5.12 -7.72 -4.22
N LYS A 180 5.67 -8.33 -5.25
CA LYS A 180 7.07 -8.17 -5.62
C LYS A 180 7.30 -6.89 -6.42
N PRO A 181 8.52 -6.35 -6.42
CA PRO A 181 8.92 -5.34 -7.39
C PRO A 181 8.63 -5.80 -8.82
N LEU A 182 8.25 -4.88 -9.69
CA LEU A 182 7.97 -5.19 -11.11
C LEU A 182 9.25 -5.55 -11.86
N ALA A 183 9.13 -6.46 -12.83
CA ALA A 183 10.16 -6.65 -13.82
C ALA A 183 10.34 -5.38 -14.69
N PRO A 184 11.51 -5.16 -15.31
CA PRO A 184 11.77 -3.98 -16.13
C PRO A 184 10.71 -3.75 -17.22
N ASP A 185 10.34 -4.79 -17.96
CA ASP A 185 9.35 -4.71 -19.03
C ASP A 185 7.95 -4.33 -18.51
N ASP A 186 7.54 -4.91 -17.39
CA ASP A 186 6.27 -4.59 -16.72
C ASP A 186 6.28 -3.15 -16.19
N MET A 187 7.44 -2.65 -15.73
CA MET A 187 7.58 -1.28 -15.27
C MET A 187 7.47 -0.30 -16.42
N GLN A 188 8.12 -0.58 -17.55
CA GLN A 188 8.00 0.24 -18.76
C GLN A 188 6.54 0.28 -19.24
N ALA A 189 5.88 -0.88 -19.34
CA ALA A 189 4.47 -0.98 -19.72
C ALA A 189 3.57 -0.19 -18.75
N PHE A 190 3.85 -0.23 -17.45
CA PHE A 190 3.15 0.58 -16.45
C PHE A 190 3.30 2.08 -16.73
N ILE A 191 4.52 2.57 -16.98
CA ILE A 191 4.77 3.99 -17.26
C ILE A 191 4.03 4.43 -18.52
N LEU A 192 4.13 3.66 -19.60
CA LEU A 192 3.45 3.95 -20.87
C LEU A 192 1.93 4.01 -20.70
N ALA A 193 1.35 3.03 -19.99
CA ALA A 193 -0.09 3.03 -19.71
C ALA A 193 -0.54 4.27 -18.88
N GLN A 194 0.31 4.78 -17.99
CA GLN A 194 0.01 6.00 -17.23
C GLN A 194 0.08 7.27 -18.10
N LEU A 195 0.95 7.31 -19.09
CA LEU A 195 1.01 8.41 -20.07
C LEU A 195 -0.18 8.38 -21.01
N GLU A 196 -0.50 7.21 -21.57
CA GLU A 196 -1.64 7.00 -22.45
C GLU A 196 -2.96 7.41 -21.77
N ALA A 197 -3.15 7.04 -20.52
CA ALA A 197 -4.36 7.35 -19.75
C ALA A 197 -4.67 8.86 -19.62
N VAL A 198 -3.67 9.71 -19.75
CA VAL A 198 -3.84 11.19 -19.75
C VAL A 198 -3.68 11.80 -21.14
N GLY A 199 -3.48 10.99 -22.19
CA GLY A 199 -3.30 11.43 -23.57
C GLY A 199 -1.92 12.00 -23.87
N MET A 200 -0.89 11.62 -23.10
CA MET A 200 0.50 11.96 -23.41
C MET A 200 1.09 10.92 -24.37
N PRO A 201 1.83 11.35 -25.43
CA PRO A 201 2.45 10.42 -26.36
C PRO A 201 3.57 9.61 -25.70
N GLU A 202 3.79 8.39 -26.15
CA GLU A 202 4.89 7.52 -25.69
C GLU A 202 6.25 8.20 -25.88
N SER A 203 6.40 8.98 -26.96
CA SER A 203 7.61 9.76 -27.25
C SER A 203 7.90 10.89 -26.27
N THR A 204 7.06 11.07 -25.24
CA THR A 204 7.31 12.04 -24.15
C THR A 204 8.62 11.72 -23.41
N PHE A 205 8.97 10.45 -23.27
CA PHE A 205 10.24 10.01 -22.75
C PHE A 205 11.07 9.37 -23.86
N THR A 206 12.33 9.77 -24.01
CA THR A 206 13.26 9.06 -24.91
C THR A 206 13.52 7.66 -24.35
N ASP A 207 13.90 6.71 -25.23
CA ASP A 207 14.23 5.34 -24.82
C ASP A 207 15.32 5.32 -23.74
N GLN A 208 16.31 6.19 -23.86
CA GLN A 208 17.39 6.30 -22.87
C GLN A 208 16.87 6.81 -21.52
N ALA A 209 15.98 7.80 -21.51
CA ALA A 209 15.36 8.32 -20.29
C ALA A 209 14.46 7.27 -19.65
N MET A 210 13.65 6.57 -20.44
CA MET A 210 12.79 5.47 -19.98
C MET A 210 13.62 4.36 -19.32
N ASN A 211 14.67 3.90 -19.99
CA ASN A 211 15.55 2.87 -19.46
C ASN A 211 16.19 3.29 -18.12
N LEU A 212 16.66 4.53 -18.03
CA LEU A 212 17.25 5.05 -16.79
C LEU A 212 16.21 5.09 -15.64
N ILE A 213 14.98 5.52 -15.93
CA ILE A 213 13.88 5.53 -14.94
C ILE A 213 13.56 4.11 -14.48
N VAL A 214 13.39 3.17 -15.41
CA VAL A 214 13.07 1.77 -15.12
C VAL A 214 14.14 1.14 -14.23
N GLN A 215 15.42 1.32 -14.57
CA GLN A 215 16.54 0.81 -13.78
C GLN A 215 16.60 1.46 -12.39
N SER A 216 16.47 2.79 -12.31
CA SER A 216 16.56 3.52 -11.04
C SER A 216 15.37 3.28 -10.12
N ALA A 217 14.21 2.94 -10.66
CA ALA A 217 13.00 2.62 -9.89
C ALA A 217 13.07 1.25 -9.21
N GLU A 218 13.94 0.32 -9.65
CA GLU A 218 14.12 -1.04 -9.09
C GLU A 218 12.80 -1.81 -8.93
N GLY A 219 11.87 -1.64 -9.85
CA GLY A 219 10.56 -2.29 -9.80
C GLY A 219 9.56 -1.66 -8.81
N ILE A 220 9.91 -0.54 -8.17
CA ILE A 220 9.06 0.13 -7.18
C ILE A 220 8.21 1.20 -7.86
N LEU A 221 6.89 0.99 -7.92
CA LEU A 221 5.94 1.88 -8.59
C LEU A 221 6.00 3.33 -8.09
N ARG A 222 6.15 3.52 -6.78
CA ARG A 222 6.27 4.86 -6.19
C ARG A 222 7.54 5.58 -6.65
N CYS A 223 8.64 4.86 -6.77
CA CYS A 223 9.90 5.41 -7.26
C CYS A 223 9.78 5.81 -8.73
N ALA A 224 9.25 4.93 -9.59
CA ALA A 224 9.01 5.23 -10.99
C ALA A 224 8.11 6.46 -11.17
N ARG A 225 6.97 6.50 -10.46
CA ARG A 225 6.07 7.66 -10.44
C ARG A 225 6.81 8.97 -10.10
N ASN A 226 7.57 8.95 -9.02
CA ASN A 226 8.28 10.16 -8.55
C ASN A 226 9.36 10.59 -9.53
N LEU A 227 10.10 9.64 -10.13
CA LEU A 227 11.09 9.94 -11.18
C LEU A 227 10.44 10.53 -12.42
N CYS A 228 9.36 9.92 -12.90
CA CYS A 228 8.65 10.43 -14.08
C CYS A 228 8.11 11.84 -13.83
N LEU A 229 7.43 12.08 -12.70
CA LEU A 229 6.89 13.40 -12.36
C LEU A 229 7.99 14.45 -12.18
N GLY A 230 9.09 14.09 -11.53
CA GLY A 230 10.24 14.96 -11.38
C GLY A 230 10.86 15.33 -12.73
N ALA A 231 11.07 14.33 -13.59
CA ALA A 231 11.65 14.55 -14.92
C ALA A 231 10.73 15.40 -15.84
N LEU A 232 9.40 15.21 -15.75
CA LEU A 232 8.43 16.07 -16.45
C LEU A 232 8.49 17.52 -15.93
N LEU A 233 8.70 17.75 -14.63
CA LEU A 233 8.87 19.09 -14.08
C LEU A 233 10.17 19.75 -14.57
N GLU A 234 11.26 19.00 -14.66
CA GLU A 234 12.52 19.51 -15.22
C GLU A 234 12.37 19.81 -16.71
N ALA A 235 11.62 18.99 -17.47
CA ALA A 235 11.31 19.26 -18.88
C ALA A 235 10.51 20.57 -19.04
N VAL A 236 9.55 20.84 -18.15
CA VAL A 236 8.83 22.13 -18.13
C VAL A 236 9.78 23.31 -17.87
N ARG A 237 10.76 23.15 -16.97
CA ARG A 237 11.78 24.18 -16.68
C ARG A 237 12.70 24.45 -17.86
N ASP A 238 13.09 23.36 -18.54
CA ASP A 238 13.93 23.43 -19.73
C ASP A 238 13.15 23.84 -21.00
N GLN A 239 11.83 24.04 -20.89
CA GLN A 239 10.92 24.36 -22.00
C GLN A 239 10.95 23.32 -23.14
N THR A 240 11.15 22.04 -22.80
CA THR A 240 11.15 20.90 -23.73
C THR A 240 9.91 20.05 -23.54
N ARG A 241 9.34 19.51 -24.64
CA ARG A 241 8.21 18.57 -24.58
C ARG A 241 8.63 17.12 -24.51
N THR A 242 9.93 16.87 -24.55
CA THR A 242 10.52 15.53 -24.47
C THR A 242 11.43 15.46 -23.26
N VAL A 243 11.32 14.39 -22.51
CA VAL A 243 12.19 14.08 -21.38
C VAL A 243 13.38 13.26 -21.88
N GLU A 244 14.57 13.76 -21.69
CA GLU A 244 15.83 13.12 -22.03
C GLU A 244 16.59 12.70 -20.77
N LEU A 245 17.76 12.07 -20.95
CA LEU A 245 18.64 11.70 -19.82
C LEU A 245 18.99 12.88 -18.88
N LYS A 246 19.11 14.09 -19.45
CA LYS A 246 19.45 15.29 -18.68
C LYS A 246 18.44 15.56 -17.56
N GLN A 247 17.15 15.51 -17.86
CA GLN A 247 16.06 15.79 -16.92
C GLN A 247 15.97 14.68 -15.85
N VAL A 248 16.12 13.41 -16.25
CA VAL A 248 16.12 12.28 -15.31
C VAL A 248 17.32 12.38 -14.35
N ASN A 249 18.51 12.67 -14.88
CA ASN A 249 19.71 12.84 -14.07
C ASN A 249 19.57 14.02 -13.08
N ALA A 250 18.96 15.15 -13.50
CA ALA A 250 18.70 16.28 -12.62
C ALA A 250 17.85 15.87 -11.39
N VAL A 251 16.87 14.96 -11.57
CA VAL A 251 16.06 14.41 -10.46
C VAL A 251 16.91 13.46 -9.60
N LEU A 252 17.66 12.55 -10.21
CA LEU A 252 18.49 11.58 -9.48
C LEU A 252 19.60 12.22 -8.67
N MET A 253 20.07 13.40 -9.06
CA MET A 253 21.06 14.16 -8.31
C MET A 253 20.51 14.82 -7.04
N GLN A 254 19.19 14.84 -6.84
CA GLN A 254 18.60 15.37 -5.61
C GLN A 254 18.96 14.49 -4.39
N PRO A 255 19.21 15.10 -3.21
CA PRO A 255 19.76 14.38 -2.04
C PRO A 255 18.99 13.13 -1.62
N HIS A 256 17.66 13.14 -1.74
CA HIS A 256 16.78 12.03 -1.30
C HIS A 256 16.80 10.81 -2.25
N TRP A 257 17.40 10.95 -3.45
CA TRP A 257 17.65 9.85 -4.37
C TRP A 257 19.01 9.21 -4.19
N ARG A 258 19.95 9.90 -3.50
CA ARG A 258 21.27 9.35 -3.21
C ARG A 258 21.14 8.20 -2.21
N ARG A 259 21.67 7.04 -2.55
CA ARG A 259 21.75 5.92 -1.62
C ARG A 259 22.74 6.23 -0.51
N GLN A 260 22.54 5.64 0.68
CA GLN A 260 23.51 5.77 1.79
C GLN A 260 24.93 5.31 1.42
N TYR A 261 25.06 4.48 0.38
CA TYR A 261 26.36 4.01 -0.12
C TYR A 261 27.13 5.06 -0.93
N ASP A 262 26.46 6.10 -1.42
CA ASP A 262 27.09 7.22 -2.14
C ASP A 262 27.47 8.36 -1.20
N ALA A 263 27.19 8.25 0.09
CA ALA A 263 27.68 9.17 1.09
C ALA A 263 29.20 8.94 1.23
N PRO A 264 30.05 9.96 1.09
CA PRO A 264 31.47 9.80 1.39
C PRO A 264 31.59 9.24 2.82
N ALA A 265 32.48 8.25 3.00
CA ALA A 265 32.73 7.68 4.31
C ALA A 265 32.97 8.84 5.29
N PRO A 266 32.40 8.81 6.51
CA PRO A 266 32.62 9.87 7.48
C PRO A 266 34.13 10.04 7.63
N GLU A 267 34.63 11.25 7.36
CA GLU A 267 36.04 11.57 7.57
C GLU A 267 36.35 11.14 9.01
N ASN A 268 37.21 10.15 9.14
CA ASN A 268 37.79 9.74 10.42
C ASN A 268 38.43 10.96 11.05
N ASN A 269 37.73 11.64 11.91
CA ASN A 269 38.27 12.73 12.69
C ASN A 269 39.09 12.10 13.85
N PRO A 270 40.42 12.06 13.79
CA PRO A 270 41.24 11.38 14.79
C PRO A 270 41.24 12.06 16.17
N HIS A 271 40.46 13.13 16.34
CA HIS A 271 40.43 13.94 17.58
C HIS A 271 39.21 13.70 18.47
N ALA A 272 38.37 12.67 18.22
CA ALA A 272 37.15 12.40 19.04
C ALA A 272 37.41 11.49 20.27
N LEU A 273 38.67 11.13 20.58
CA LEU A 273 39.04 10.27 21.73
C LEU A 273 39.89 11.00 22.80
N GLN A 274 39.66 12.30 23.00
CA GLN A 274 40.16 12.99 24.19
C GLN A 274 39.12 13.96 24.72
N LYS A 275 38.18 13.42 25.51
CA LYS A 275 37.62 14.11 26.70
C LYS A 275 36.83 13.11 27.52
#